data_42f5f8dc305a4dfa95a3645ecd7cddfe
#
_entry.id   42f5f8dc305a4dfa95a3645ecd7cddfe
#
_cell.length_a   1.000
_cell.length_b   1.000
_cell.length_c   1.000
_cell.angle_alpha   90.00
_cell.angle_beta   90.00
_cell.angle_gamma   90.00
#
_symmetry.space_group_name_H-M   'P 1'
#
loop_
_entity.id
_entity.type
_entity.pdbx_description
1 polymer ?
#
loop_
_entity_poly.entity_id
_entity_poly.type
_entity_poly.pdbx_seq_one_letter_code
_entity_poly.pdbx_strand_id
1 'polypeptide(L)'
;MTTLQGQSLIVGGALAVAIAAAALSSDAATRALTIDPGRSRATIAVGKGGALSFAAGHTHEVVAPTISGVINLDAVDLTASRVRLTIDAAGLRVTGKGEPAKDVPEIQRVMLSDKVLDVGRYPTITFESTGLTVDKRDGTAADASIAGQLTLHGVTRSLNLPVHIELTTNDTLTARGQLRVKQTDYGMTPVTVAGVVKVKDMIDVDFLIVANARSGG
;
A
#
# COMPACT_ATOMS: atom_id res chain seq x y z
N MET A 1 -40.97 76.68 48.49
CA MET A 1 -40.95 75.39 49.13
C MET A 1 -41.02 74.34 48.04
N THR A 2 -39.88 73.86 47.61
CA THR A 2 -39.78 72.92 46.52
C THR A 2 -38.59 71.98 46.83
N THR A 3 -38.93 70.73 47.15
CA THR A 3 -37.99 69.69 47.45
C THR A 3 -37.49 69.04 46.14
N LEU A 4 -36.22 69.06 45.87
CA LEU A 4 -35.59 68.36 44.80
C LEU A 4 -35.18 66.96 45.26
N GLN A 5 -35.75 65.91 44.63
CA GLN A 5 -35.35 64.55 44.76
C GLN A 5 -34.17 64.22 43.80
N GLY A 6 -33.03 63.82 44.35
CA GLY A 6 -31.93 63.33 43.59
C GLY A 6 -32.13 61.86 43.23
N GLN A 7 -32.07 61.53 41.96
CA GLN A 7 -32.02 60.15 41.48
C GLN A 7 -30.56 59.73 41.29
N SER A 8 -30.20 58.69 42.01
CA SER A 8 -28.88 58.03 41.90
C SER A 8 -28.93 56.98 40.82
N LEU A 9 -28.17 57.16 39.73
CA LEU A 9 -28.01 56.20 38.64
C LEU A 9 -26.91 55.20 39.08
N ILE A 10 -27.29 53.95 39.30
CA ILE A 10 -26.34 52.86 39.48
C ILE A 10 -26.05 52.26 38.11
N VAL A 11 -24.85 52.55 37.58
CA VAL A 11 -24.34 51.92 36.36
C VAL A 11 -23.72 50.56 36.76
N GLY A 12 -24.44 49.49 36.57
CA GLY A 12 -23.93 48.12 36.72
C GLY A 12 -23.17 47.71 35.48
N GLY A 13 -21.82 47.76 35.53
CA GLY A 13 -21.00 47.23 34.49
C GLY A 13 -20.93 45.71 34.57
N ALA A 14 -21.58 45.02 33.66
CA ALA A 14 -21.40 43.57 33.46
C ALA A 14 -20.12 43.33 32.70
N LEU A 15 -19.08 42.86 33.39
CA LEU A 15 -17.84 42.39 32.80
C LEU A 15 -18.08 40.99 32.21
N ALA A 16 -18.35 40.93 30.92
CA ALA A 16 -18.40 39.66 30.17
C ALA A 16 -16.99 39.15 29.97
N VAL A 17 -16.57 38.16 30.78
CA VAL A 17 -15.34 37.39 30.54
C VAL A 17 -15.64 36.40 29.40
N ALA A 18 -15.17 36.74 28.19
CA ALA A 18 -15.13 35.82 27.07
C ALA A 18 -13.99 34.84 27.29
N ILE A 19 -14.30 33.64 27.78
CA ILE A 19 -13.36 32.52 27.78
C ILE A 19 -13.25 32.05 26.33
N ALA A 20 -12.22 32.52 25.63
CA ALA A 20 -11.81 31.93 24.36
C ALA A 20 -11.23 30.55 24.66
N ALA A 21 -12.06 29.52 24.47
CA ALA A 21 -11.57 28.15 24.42
C ALA A 21 -10.70 28.04 23.16
N ALA A 22 -9.39 28.21 23.32
CA ALA A 22 -8.44 27.81 22.31
C ALA A 22 -8.56 26.29 22.17
N ALA A 23 -9.23 25.85 21.13
CA ALA A 23 -9.16 24.47 20.69
C ALA A 23 -7.69 24.22 20.38
N LEU A 24 -6.98 23.53 21.27
CA LEU A 24 -5.70 22.92 20.97
C LEU A 24 -6.00 21.86 19.92
N SER A 25 -5.97 22.24 18.66
CA SER A 25 -5.83 21.30 17.57
C SER A 25 -4.51 20.58 17.83
N SER A 26 -4.61 19.38 18.38
CA SER A 26 -3.52 18.43 18.39
C SER A 26 -3.26 18.12 16.92
N ASP A 27 -2.46 18.95 16.28
CA ASP A 27 -1.90 18.69 14.96
C ASP A 27 -0.90 17.56 15.16
N ALA A 28 -1.44 16.33 15.25
CA ALA A 28 -0.64 15.11 15.19
C ALA A 28 -0.02 15.13 13.81
N ALA A 29 1.21 15.66 13.74
CA ALA A 29 1.88 15.97 12.49
C ALA A 29 1.99 14.69 11.65
N THR A 30 1.18 14.60 10.61
CA THR A 30 1.29 13.55 9.60
C THR A 30 2.71 13.58 9.04
N ARG A 31 3.43 12.50 9.17
CA ARG A 31 4.83 12.35 8.76
C ARG A 31 4.93 11.66 7.41
N ALA A 32 5.67 12.26 6.47
CA ALA A 32 5.96 11.61 5.20
C ALA A 32 7.17 10.67 5.37
N LEU A 33 6.93 9.37 5.19
CA LEU A 33 7.96 8.35 5.11
C LEU A 33 8.19 7.99 3.65
N THR A 34 9.47 7.90 3.24
CA THR A 34 9.84 7.41 1.91
C THR A 34 10.08 5.91 1.96
N ILE A 35 9.50 5.17 1.02
CA ILE A 35 9.74 3.73 0.88
C ILE A 35 11.20 3.53 0.48
N ASP A 36 11.88 2.64 1.22
CA ASP A 36 13.25 2.24 0.96
C ASP A 36 13.25 1.11 -0.09
N PRO A 37 13.69 1.38 -1.33
CA PRO A 37 13.62 0.40 -2.40
C PRO A 37 14.60 -0.77 -2.20
N GLY A 38 15.69 -0.58 -1.45
CA GLY A 38 16.67 -1.62 -1.18
C GLY A 38 16.25 -2.60 -0.09
N ARG A 39 15.28 -2.20 0.75
CA ARG A 39 14.76 -3.02 1.85
C ARG A 39 13.33 -3.50 1.63
N SER A 40 12.65 -2.96 0.63
CA SER A 40 11.29 -3.36 0.26
C SER A 40 11.31 -4.38 -0.87
N ARG A 41 10.37 -5.33 -0.85
CA ARG A 41 10.26 -6.36 -1.87
C ARG A 41 8.83 -6.88 -1.98
N ALA A 42 8.47 -7.39 -3.15
CA ALA A 42 7.31 -8.26 -3.31
C ALA A 42 7.74 -9.52 -4.06
N THR A 43 7.21 -10.66 -3.61
CA THR A 43 7.41 -11.96 -4.25
C THR A 43 6.05 -12.43 -4.76
N ILE A 44 5.98 -12.73 -6.04
CA ILE A 44 4.77 -13.13 -6.75
C ILE A 44 4.90 -14.60 -7.10
N ALA A 45 3.97 -15.43 -6.64
CA ALA A 45 3.90 -16.84 -6.94
C ALA A 45 2.80 -17.11 -7.97
N VAL A 46 3.20 -17.63 -9.13
CA VAL A 46 2.30 -17.94 -10.25
C VAL A 46 2.26 -19.45 -10.44
N GLY A 47 1.17 -20.07 -9.95
CA GLY A 47 1.02 -21.51 -10.01
C GLY A 47 0.73 -22.02 -11.44
N LYS A 48 1.07 -23.29 -11.67
CA LYS A 48 0.65 -24.03 -12.88
C LYS A 48 -0.64 -24.79 -12.63
N GLY A 49 -1.50 -24.83 -13.63
CA GLY A 49 -2.78 -25.52 -13.63
C GLY A 49 -2.93 -26.41 -14.88
N GLY A 50 -4.02 -27.16 -14.96
CA GLY A 50 -4.32 -28.08 -16.05
C GLY A 50 -4.20 -29.54 -15.62
N ALA A 51 -4.70 -30.47 -16.47
CA ALA A 51 -4.82 -31.90 -16.16
C ALA A 51 -3.48 -32.60 -15.88
N LEU A 52 -2.37 -32.02 -16.34
CA LEU A 52 -1.01 -32.56 -16.16
C LEU A 52 -0.15 -31.74 -15.16
N SER A 53 -0.76 -30.82 -14.41
CA SER A 53 -0.02 -29.95 -13.47
C SER A 53 0.66 -30.73 -12.33
N PHE A 54 0.19 -31.93 -12.01
CA PHE A 54 0.80 -32.80 -11.02
C PHE A 54 2.15 -33.38 -11.47
N ALA A 55 2.36 -33.51 -12.80
CA ALA A 55 3.61 -34.08 -13.36
C ALA A 55 4.65 -33.01 -13.72
N ALA A 56 4.21 -31.72 -13.87
CA ALA A 56 5.07 -30.60 -14.28
C ALA A 56 4.97 -29.39 -13.33
N GLY A 57 4.67 -29.65 -12.04
CA GLY A 57 4.18 -28.68 -11.06
C GLY A 57 5.22 -27.75 -10.47
N HIS A 58 5.89 -26.88 -11.25
CA HIS A 58 6.66 -25.78 -10.69
C HIS A 58 5.82 -24.49 -10.63
N THR A 59 5.97 -23.73 -9.56
CA THR A 59 5.43 -22.38 -9.41
C THR A 59 6.46 -21.40 -9.95
N HIS A 60 6.08 -20.54 -10.87
CA HIS A 60 6.96 -19.46 -11.29
C HIS A 60 7.03 -18.43 -10.16
N GLU A 61 8.23 -18.16 -9.69
CA GLU A 61 8.48 -17.12 -8.71
C GLU A 61 9.03 -15.88 -9.43
N VAL A 62 8.35 -14.74 -9.21
CA VAL A 62 8.73 -13.44 -9.74
C VAL A 62 8.96 -12.50 -8.56
N VAL A 63 9.97 -11.66 -8.64
CA VAL A 63 10.24 -10.63 -7.62
C VAL A 63 10.12 -9.24 -8.22
N ALA A 64 9.60 -8.31 -7.41
CA ALA A 64 9.70 -6.89 -7.64
C ALA A 64 10.88 -6.35 -6.81
N PRO A 65 12.05 -6.14 -7.41
CA PRO A 65 13.26 -5.77 -6.69
C PRO A 65 13.26 -4.30 -6.27
N THR A 66 12.41 -3.48 -6.90
CA THR A 66 12.34 -2.04 -6.62
C THR A 66 10.88 -1.62 -6.42
N ILE A 67 10.57 -1.21 -5.21
CA ILE A 67 9.29 -0.62 -4.84
C ILE A 67 9.56 0.78 -4.31
N SER A 68 8.96 1.78 -4.90
CA SER A 68 9.09 3.18 -4.50
C SER A 68 7.77 3.76 -4.03
N GLY A 69 7.81 4.89 -3.32
CA GLY A 69 6.59 5.57 -2.90
C GLY A 69 6.72 6.33 -1.60
N VAL A 70 5.57 6.75 -1.09
CA VAL A 70 5.46 7.55 0.13
C VAL A 70 4.32 7.02 1.00
N ILE A 71 4.55 7.01 2.30
CA ILE A 71 3.55 6.77 3.33
C ILE A 71 3.41 8.07 4.13
N ASN A 72 2.25 8.69 4.07
CA ASN A 72 1.88 9.77 4.98
C ASN A 72 1.32 9.13 6.24
N LEU A 73 2.15 9.04 7.27
CA LEU A 73 1.86 8.35 8.51
C LEU A 73 1.31 9.32 9.56
N ASP A 74 0.14 9.05 10.09
CA ASP A 74 -0.29 9.58 11.37
C ASP A 74 -0.07 8.50 12.44
N ALA A 75 0.92 8.73 13.32
CA ALA A 75 1.29 7.73 14.32
C ALA A 75 0.29 7.67 15.50
N VAL A 76 -0.55 8.69 15.66
CA VAL A 76 -1.60 8.74 16.69
C VAL A 76 -2.88 8.10 16.17
N ASP A 77 -3.34 8.53 15.00
CA ASP A 77 -4.49 7.97 14.30
C ASP A 77 -4.07 7.32 12.99
N LEU A 78 -3.74 6.03 13.05
CA LEU A 78 -3.34 5.27 11.86
C LEU A 78 -4.39 5.31 10.74
N THR A 79 -5.67 5.52 11.07
CA THR A 79 -6.75 5.56 10.05
C THR A 79 -6.65 6.79 9.14
N ALA A 80 -5.99 7.85 9.61
CA ALA A 80 -5.69 9.04 8.82
C ALA A 80 -4.51 8.84 7.85
N SER A 81 -3.72 7.75 8.02
CA SER A 81 -2.56 7.47 7.18
C SER A 81 -2.94 7.16 5.73
N ARG A 82 -2.03 7.49 4.80
CA ARG A 82 -2.20 7.22 3.37
C ARG A 82 -0.92 6.64 2.79
N VAL A 83 -1.10 5.73 1.83
CA VAL A 83 -0.01 5.04 1.13
C VAL A 83 -0.16 5.23 -0.37
N ARG A 84 0.94 5.56 -1.03
CA ARG A 84 1.09 5.49 -2.48
C ARG A 84 2.39 4.79 -2.79
N LEU A 85 2.33 3.73 -3.59
CA LEU A 85 3.51 3.03 -4.06
C LEU A 85 3.46 2.79 -5.57
N THR A 86 4.64 2.62 -6.14
CA THR A 86 4.85 2.36 -7.56
C THR A 86 5.93 1.29 -7.73
N ILE A 87 5.69 0.37 -8.65
CA ILE A 87 6.61 -0.66 -9.08
C ILE A 87 6.84 -0.48 -10.59
N ASP A 88 8.10 -0.49 -11.01
CA ASP A 88 8.46 -0.60 -12.43
C ASP A 88 8.14 -2.01 -12.93
N ALA A 89 7.16 -2.15 -13.82
CA ALA A 89 6.75 -3.43 -14.36
C ALA A 89 7.86 -4.10 -15.19
N ALA A 90 8.69 -3.31 -15.88
CA ALA A 90 9.86 -3.83 -16.61
C ALA A 90 10.97 -4.29 -15.67
N GLY A 91 10.94 -3.84 -14.41
CA GLY A 91 11.84 -4.24 -13.35
C GLY A 91 11.55 -5.63 -12.77
N LEU A 92 10.39 -6.21 -13.01
CA LEU A 92 10.03 -7.53 -12.50
C LEU A 92 10.97 -8.62 -13.03
N ARG A 93 11.36 -9.56 -12.16
CA ARG A 93 12.33 -10.61 -12.50
C ARG A 93 11.84 -12.00 -12.09
N VAL A 94 11.90 -12.93 -13.05
CA VAL A 94 11.73 -14.36 -12.78
C VAL A 94 12.97 -14.84 -12.04
N THR A 95 12.79 -15.45 -10.86
CA THR A 95 13.94 -15.88 -10.02
C THR A 95 14.61 -17.14 -10.54
N GLY A 96 13.92 -17.91 -11.37
CA GLY A 96 14.38 -19.22 -11.84
C GLY A 96 14.25 -20.34 -10.81
N LYS A 97 13.71 -20.06 -9.62
CA LYS A 97 13.54 -21.06 -8.58
C LYS A 97 12.58 -22.17 -9.04
N GLY A 98 13.08 -23.40 -9.11
CA GLY A 98 12.31 -24.56 -9.59
C GLY A 98 12.14 -24.63 -11.11
N GLU A 99 12.80 -23.76 -11.87
CA GLU A 99 12.78 -23.75 -13.34
C GLU A 99 14.09 -24.26 -13.93
N PRO A 100 14.06 -24.97 -15.08
CA PRO A 100 15.27 -25.23 -15.83
C PRO A 100 15.93 -23.90 -16.23
N ALA A 101 17.23 -23.75 -15.98
CA ALA A 101 17.95 -22.50 -16.22
C ALA A 101 17.82 -21.99 -17.68
N LYS A 102 17.73 -22.90 -18.65
CA LYS A 102 17.56 -22.58 -20.08
C LYS A 102 16.21 -21.94 -20.40
N ASP A 103 15.16 -22.17 -19.57
CA ASP A 103 13.81 -21.69 -19.82
C ASP A 103 13.57 -20.31 -19.20
N VAL A 104 14.35 -19.90 -18.20
CA VAL A 104 14.21 -18.64 -17.47
C VAL A 104 14.22 -17.41 -18.38
N PRO A 105 15.13 -17.27 -19.37
CA PRO A 105 15.12 -16.10 -20.25
C PRO A 105 13.83 -16.00 -21.09
N GLU A 106 13.28 -17.11 -21.53
CA GLU A 106 12.06 -17.12 -22.31
C GLU A 106 10.84 -16.79 -21.44
N ILE A 107 10.76 -17.37 -20.24
CA ILE A 107 9.69 -17.03 -19.25
C ILE A 107 9.72 -15.53 -18.94
N GLN A 108 10.92 -14.97 -18.69
CA GLN A 108 11.13 -13.53 -18.47
C GLN A 108 10.63 -12.69 -19.64
N ARG A 109 11.01 -13.06 -20.85
CA ARG A 109 10.62 -12.36 -22.09
C ARG A 109 9.11 -12.39 -22.30
N VAL A 110 8.46 -13.56 -22.11
CA VAL A 110 7.02 -13.72 -22.26
C VAL A 110 6.28 -12.93 -21.19
N MET A 111 6.73 -12.96 -19.94
CA MET A 111 6.12 -12.21 -18.84
C MET A 111 6.08 -10.70 -19.12
N LEU A 112 7.14 -10.14 -19.69
CA LEU A 112 7.21 -8.69 -19.96
C LEU A 112 6.52 -8.28 -21.27
N SER A 113 6.22 -9.25 -22.16
CA SER A 113 5.62 -8.98 -23.47
C SER A 113 4.12 -8.64 -23.39
N ASP A 114 3.56 -8.30 -24.54
CA ASP A 114 2.14 -8.07 -24.79
C ASP A 114 1.22 -9.28 -24.45
N LYS A 115 1.83 -10.46 -24.28
CA LYS A 115 1.10 -11.67 -23.89
C LYS A 115 0.72 -11.70 -22.40
N VAL A 116 1.40 -10.93 -21.54
CA VAL A 116 1.17 -10.94 -20.08
C VAL A 116 1.11 -9.51 -19.55
N LEU A 117 2.25 -8.85 -19.29
CA LEU A 117 2.31 -7.55 -18.63
C LEU A 117 2.26 -6.36 -19.59
N ASP A 118 2.60 -6.57 -20.87
CA ASP A 118 2.69 -5.51 -21.87
C ASP A 118 3.39 -4.25 -21.33
N VAL A 119 4.61 -4.43 -20.82
CA VAL A 119 5.34 -3.36 -20.14
C VAL A 119 5.65 -2.16 -21.01
N GLY A 120 5.64 -2.33 -22.34
CA GLY A 120 5.77 -1.24 -23.29
C GLY A 120 4.58 -0.28 -23.26
N ARG A 121 3.39 -0.79 -22.97
CA ARG A 121 2.15 -0.02 -22.86
C ARG A 121 1.80 0.32 -21.41
N TYR A 122 2.11 -0.57 -20.48
CA TYR A 122 1.79 -0.46 -19.05
C TYR A 122 3.06 -0.58 -18.21
N PRO A 123 3.93 0.45 -18.22
CA PRO A 123 5.25 0.37 -17.60
C PRO A 123 5.21 0.37 -16.07
N THR A 124 4.08 0.73 -15.46
CA THR A 124 3.99 0.87 -13.99
C THR A 124 2.83 0.10 -13.40
N ILE A 125 3.06 -0.44 -12.20
CA ILE A 125 2.04 -0.97 -11.29
C ILE A 125 1.95 0.00 -10.12
N THR A 126 0.74 0.42 -9.75
CA THR A 126 0.55 1.39 -8.65
C THR A 126 -0.47 0.90 -7.65
N PHE A 127 -0.26 1.26 -6.39
CA PHE A 127 -1.27 1.11 -5.34
C PHE A 127 -1.46 2.43 -4.61
N GLU A 128 -2.72 2.84 -4.43
CA GLU A 128 -3.11 4.02 -3.66
C GLU A 128 -4.16 3.63 -2.61
N SER A 129 -3.86 3.90 -1.34
CA SER A 129 -4.84 3.66 -0.28
C SER A 129 -5.96 4.69 -0.32
N THR A 130 -7.19 4.23 -0.07
CA THR A 130 -8.39 5.06 0.09
C THR A 130 -8.84 5.14 1.54
N GLY A 131 -8.45 4.16 2.36
CA GLY A 131 -8.75 4.10 3.79
C GLY A 131 -7.88 3.06 4.51
N LEU A 132 -7.85 3.14 5.84
CA LEU A 132 -7.20 2.18 6.71
C LEU A 132 -8.10 1.93 7.92
N THR A 133 -8.27 0.66 8.27
CA THR A 133 -8.95 0.22 9.49
C THR A 133 -7.96 -0.52 10.35
N VAL A 134 -7.90 -0.19 11.63
CA VAL A 134 -7.04 -0.90 12.60
C VAL A 134 -7.86 -1.98 13.26
N ASP A 135 -7.45 -3.23 13.09
CA ASP A 135 -8.11 -4.41 13.68
C ASP A 135 -7.62 -4.66 15.09
N LYS A 136 -6.30 -4.48 15.30
CA LYS A 136 -5.65 -4.62 16.61
C LYS A 136 -4.43 -3.71 16.68
N ARG A 137 -4.19 -3.11 17.84
CA ARG A 137 -2.97 -2.33 18.13
C ARG A 137 -2.33 -2.84 19.43
N ASP A 138 -1.02 -3.00 19.39
CA ASP A 138 -0.21 -3.41 20.53
C ASP A 138 1.10 -2.61 20.53
N GLY A 139 1.13 -1.56 21.32
CA GLY A 139 2.27 -0.63 21.38
C GLY A 139 2.57 0.00 20.01
N THR A 140 3.72 -0.36 19.45
CA THR A 140 4.21 0.10 18.15
C THR A 140 3.78 -0.79 16.98
N ALA A 141 3.14 -1.93 17.26
CA ALA A 141 2.63 -2.84 16.25
C ALA A 141 1.11 -2.69 16.06
N ALA A 142 0.63 -2.96 14.84
CA ALA A 142 -0.78 -2.99 14.54
C ALA A 142 -1.07 -4.01 13.42
N ASP A 143 -2.18 -4.73 13.57
CA ASP A 143 -2.84 -5.45 12.50
C ASP A 143 -3.92 -4.53 11.92
N ALA A 144 -3.92 -4.37 10.61
CA ALA A 144 -4.79 -3.42 9.94
C ALA A 144 -5.25 -3.95 8.58
N SER A 145 -6.30 -3.35 8.05
CA SER A 145 -6.78 -3.57 6.68
C SER A 145 -6.73 -2.26 5.90
N ILE A 146 -5.99 -2.23 4.80
CA ILE A 146 -5.86 -1.07 3.93
C ILE A 146 -6.80 -1.24 2.74
N ALA A 147 -7.85 -0.42 2.67
CA ALA A 147 -8.65 -0.27 1.47
C ALA A 147 -7.87 0.57 0.46
N GLY A 148 -7.84 0.16 -0.81
CA GLY A 148 -7.09 0.89 -1.83
C GLY A 148 -7.41 0.46 -3.25
N GLN A 149 -6.73 1.10 -4.19
CA GLN A 149 -6.84 0.85 -5.61
C GLN A 149 -5.50 0.33 -6.14
N LEU A 150 -5.52 -0.86 -6.70
CA LEU A 150 -4.39 -1.44 -7.42
C LEU A 150 -4.61 -1.24 -8.91
N THR A 151 -3.65 -0.59 -9.58
CA THR A 151 -3.61 -0.50 -11.03
C THR A 151 -2.52 -1.43 -11.54
N LEU A 152 -2.91 -2.40 -12.35
CA LEU A 152 -2.06 -3.40 -12.98
C LEU A 152 -2.52 -3.58 -14.42
N HIS A 153 -1.57 -3.64 -15.38
CA HIS A 153 -1.88 -3.80 -16.80
C HIS A 153 -2.92 -2.78 -17.31
N GLY A 154 -2.85 -1.52 -16.82
CA GLY A 154 -3.77 -0.44 -17.18
C GLY A 154 -5.17 -0.53 -16.58
N VAL A 155 -5.50 -1.57 -15.82
CA VAL A 155 -6.79 -1.77 -15.18
C VAL A 155 -6.69 -1.49 -13.69
N THR A 156 -7.61 -0.66 -13.16
CA THR A 156 -7.68 -0.33 -11.73
C THR A 156 -8.79 -1.13 -11.06
N ARG A 157 -8.48 -1.75 -9.92
CA ARG A 157 -9.42 -2.48 -9.07
C ARG A 157 -9.27 -2.07 -7.61
N SER A 158 -10.42 -1.96 -6.93
CA SER A 158 -10.44 -1.80 -5.47
C SER A 158 -10.18 -3.13 -4.80
N LEU A 159 -9.38 -3.10 -3.72
CA LEU A 159 -9.12 -4.26 -2.89
C LEU A 159 -8.92 -3.84 -1.43
N ASN A 160 -9.03 -4.83 -0.53
CA ASN A 160 -8.64 -4.71 0.87
C ASN A 160 -7.40 -5.54 1.12
N LEU A 161 -6.39 -4.94 1.74
CA LEU A 161 -5.08 -5.50 1.94
C LEU A 161 -4.82 -5.67 3.44
N PRO A 162 -4.90 -6.90 3.98
CA PRO A 162 -4.49 -7.17 5.35
C PRO A 162 -2.99 -6.91 5.51
N VAL A 163 -2.61 -6.18 6.55
CA VAL A 163 -1.21 -5.82 6.81
C VAL A 163 -0.90 -5.91 8.30
N HIS A 164 0.30 -6.38 8.60
CA HIS A 164 0.93 -6.20 9.89
C HIS A 164 1.93 -5.06 9.81
N ILE A 165 1.75 -4.05 10.65
CA ILE A 165 2.55 -2.82 10.67
C ILE A 165 3.37 -2.81 11.95
N GLU A 166 4.65 -2.48 11.85
CA GLU A 166 5.54 -2.22 12.98
C GLU A 166 6.19 -0.85 12.82
N LEU A 167 6.10 -0.02 13.85
CA LEU A 167 6.79 1.26 13.96
C LEU A 167 7.98 1.09 14.87
N THR A 168 9.19 1.32 14.41
CA THR A 168 10.38 1.30 15.26
C THR A 168 10.66 2.70 15.83
N THR A 169 11.44 2.74 16.94
CA THR A 169 11.84 3.99 17.59
C THR A 169 12.68 4.91 16.68
N ASN A 170 13.23 4.42 15.59
CA ASN A 170 14.07 5.15 14.65
C ASN A 170 13.31 5.66 13.42
N ASP A 171 12.01 5.96 13.57
CA ASP A 171 11.16 6.47 12.49
C ASP A 171 11.10 5.57 11.24
N THR A 172 11.29 4.27 11.45
CA THR A 172 11.14 3.26 10.42
C THR A 172 9.80 2.57 10.58
N LEU A 173 9.04 2.51 9.50
CA LEU A 173 7.84 1.70 9.40
C LEU A 173 8.17 0.45 8.59
N THR A 174 7.73 -0.70 9.10
CA THR A 174 7.72 -1.95 8.36
C THR A 174 6.27 -2.42 8.19
N ALA A 175 5.86 -2.76 6.98
CA ALA A 175 4.56 -3.35 6.70
C ALA A 175 4.74 -4.66 5.94
N ARG A 176 4.04 -5.72 6.38
CA ARG A 176 4.03 -7.05 5.75
C ARG A 176 2.61 -7.45 5.46
N GLY A 177 2.41 -8.16 4.38
CA GLY A 177 1.10 -8.69 4.06
C GLY A 177 1.14 -9.61 2.86
N GLN A 178 -0.03 -10.15 2.59
CA GLN A 178 -0.27 -11.03 1.47
C GLN A 178 -1.51 -10.56 0.73
N LEU A 179 -1.48 -10.67 -0.58
CA LEU A 179 -2.68 -10.45 -1.37
C LEU A 179 -2.78 -11.52 -2.45
N ARG A 180 -4.00 -11.71 -2.90
CA ARG A 180 -4.33 -12.65 -3.97
C ARG A 180 -5.12 -11.92 -5.02
N VAL A 181 -4.69 -12.01 -6.28
CA VAL A 181 -5.35 -11.36 -7.42
C VAL A 181 -5.52 -12.32 -8.59
N LYS A 182 -6.58 -12.11 -9.37
CA LYS A 182 -6.77 -12.82 -10.63
C LYS A 182 -6.19 -12.00 -11.78
N GLN A 183 -5.42 -12.64 -12.65
CA GLN A 183 -4.89 -12.03 -13.85
C GLN A 183 -6.00 -11.48 -14.76
N THR A 184 -7.10 -12.27 -14.90
CA THR A 184 -8.25 -11.88 -15.73
C THR A 184 -8.99 -10.65 -15.23
N ASP A 185 -8.97 -10.35 -13.92
CA ASP A 185 -9.57 -9.13 -13.37
C ASP A 185 -8.84 -7.85 -13.86
N TYR A 186 -7.58 -8.00 -14.30
CA TYR A 186 -6.75 -6.93 -14.85
C TYR A 186 -6.57 -7.02 -16.37
N GLY A 187 -7.44 -7.76 -17.06
CA GLY A 187 -7.41 -7.87 -18.50
C GLY A 187 -6.27 -8.73 -19.06
N MET A 188 -5.52 -9.41 -18.20
CA MET A 188 -4.46 -10.34 -18.62
C MET A 188 -5.05 -11.73 -18.89
N THR A 189 -4.55 -12.39 -19.92
CA THR A 189 -4.93 -13.77 -20.22
C THR A 189 -3.86 -14.73 -19.72
N PRO A 190 -4.20 -15.65 -18.80
CA PRO A 190 -3.24 -16.65 -18.34
C PRO A 190 -2.68 -17.46 -19.50
N VAL A 191 -1.37 -17.41 -19.73
CA VAL A 191 -0.71 -18.06 -20.87
C VAL A 191 -0.79 -19.58 -20.78
N THR A 192 -0.86 -20.22 -21.94
CA THR A 192 -0.76 -21.67 -22.07
C THR A 192 0.54 -22.01 -22.78
N VAL A 193 1.36 -22.86 -22.16
CA VAL A 193 2.64 -23.30 -22.73
C VAL A 193 2.42 -24.66 -23.41
N ALA A 194 2.85 -24.75 -24.68
CA ALA A 194 2.74 -25.96 -25.50
C ALA A 194 1.30 -26.57 -25.57
N GLY A 195 0.24 -25.76 -25.37
CA GLY A 195 -1.16 -26.19 -25.41
C GLY A 195 -1.61 -27.07 -24.25
N VAL A 196 -0.73 -27.41 -23.31
CA VAL A 196 -0.97 -28.46 -22.28
C VAL A 196 -0.87 -27.93 -20.86
N VAL A 197 0.06 -27.00 -20.57
CA VAL A 197 0.27 -26.45 -19.23
C VAL A 197 -0.25 -25.02 -19.21
N LYS A 198 -1.33 -24.78 -18.46
CA LYS A 198 -1.92 -23.46 -18.27
C LYS A 198 -1.37 -22.84 -16.98
N VAL A 199 -0.98 -21.58 -17.03
CA VAL A 199 -0.72 -20.78 -15.83
C VAL A 199 -2.03 -20.56 -15.09
N LYS A 200 -2.02 -20.66 -13.75
CA LYS A 200 -3.22 -20.36 -12.96
C LYS A 200 -3.59 -18.88 -13.09
N ASP A 201 -4.88 -18.62 -13.13
CA ASP A 201 -5.40 -17.24 -13.15
C ASP A 201 -5.09 -16.52 -11.84
N MET A 202 -5.24 -17.22 -10.71
CA MET A 202 -4.93 -16.69 -9.38
C MET A 202 -3.44 -16.65 -9.14
N ILE A 203 -2.92 -15.48 -8.74
CA ILE A 203 -1.55 -15.26 -8.28
C ILE A 203 -1.54 -14.84 -6.82
N ASP A 204 -0.57 -15.35 -6.08
CA ASP A 204 -0.34 -15.00 -4.68
C ASP A 204 0.86 -14.04 -4.61
N VAL A 205 0.73 -12.98 -3.81
CA VAL A 205 1.77 -11.96 -3.63
C VAL A 205 2.05 -11.80 -2.15
N ASP A 206 3.31 -12.01 -1.76
CA ASP A 206 3.85 -11.69 -0.44
C ASP A 206 4.67 -10.40 -0.55
N PHE A 207 4.50 -9.47 0.38
CA PHE A 207 5.27 -8.24 0.36
C PHE A 207 5.82 -7.85 1.73
N LEU A 208 6.94 -7.15 1.67
CA LEU A 208 7.57 -6.42 2.75
C LEU A 208 7.85 -5.00 2.26
N ILE A 209 7.28 -4.02 2.93
CA ILE A 209 7.55 -2.61 2.71
C ILE A 209 8.29 -2.06 3.92
N VAL A 210 9.39 -1.38 3.68
CA VAL A 210 10.14 -0.63 4.67
C VAL A 210 10.16 0.82 4.25
N ALA A 211 9.77 1.72 5.15
CA ALA A 211 9.77 3.15 4.88
C ALA A 211 10.43 3.91 6.03
N ASN A 212 11.19 4.95 5.70
CA ASN A 212 11.92 5.76 6.66
C ASN A 212 11.49 7.22 6.57
N ALA A 213 11.52 7.94 7.69
CA ALA A 213 11.41 9.39 7.67
C ALA A 213 12.49 9.98 6.75
N ARG A 214 12.14 11.01 5.98
CA ARG A 214 13.16 11.76 5.25
C ARG A 214 14.12 12.36 6.26
N SER A 215 15.39 11.98 6.19
CA SER A 215 16.44 12.73 6.87
C SER A 215 16.38 14.14 6.29
N GLY A 216 16.06 15.14 7.13
CA GLY A 216 16.15 16.53 6.74
C GLY A 216 17.58 16.81 6.30
N GLY A 217 17.76 17.20 5.06
CA GLY A 217 19.02 17.71 4.55
C GLY A 217 19.28 19.10 5.09
#